data_e67aeb6b3eaeb1c2053bef7aa501f441
#
_entry.id   e67aeb6b3eaeb1c2053bef7aa501f441
#
_cell.length_a   1.000
_cell.length_b   1.000
_cell.length_c   1.000
_cell.angle_alpha   90.00
_cell.angle_beta   90.00
_cell.angle_gamma   90.00
#
_symmetry.space_group_name_H-M   'P 1'
#
loop_
_entity.id
_entity.type
_entity.pdbx_description
1 polymer ?
#
loop_
_entity_poly.entity_id
_entity_poly.type
_entity_poly.pdbx_seq_one_letter_code
_entity_poly.pdbx_strand_id
1 'polypeptide(L)'
;MPLIELTTTIHAPIERCFDLARSIDLHRISMGGTGEEAIAGVTSGLIGVGEQVTWRATHYGVTQRLTSKITQFDRPKHFRDEMIKGTFKMIQHDHWFESTTHNKTVMTDHFRFETPGWILGTLFNKLMLEKYLRRLLDKRNNIIKKVAEGQDWKSILKK
;
A
#
# COMPACT_ATOMS: atom_id res chain seq x y z
N MET A 1 10.13 7.39 -15.56
CA MET A 1 9.29 7.29 -14.36
C MET A 1 9.54 5.93 -13.71
N PRO A 2 10.04 5.89 -12.47
CA PRO A 2 10.36 4.62 -11.83
C PRO A 2 9.11 3.77 -11.61
N LEU A 3 9.26 2.48 -11.83
CA LEU A 3 8.26 1.47 -11.56
C LEU A 3 8.87 0.44 -10.60
N ILE A 4 8.24 0.26 -9.45
CA ILE A 4 8.54 -0.84 -8.55
C ILE A 4 7.48 -1.90 -8.79
N GLU A 5 7.92 -3.09 -9.15
CA GLU A 5 7.05 -4.25 -9.35
C GLU A 5 7.42 -5.32 -8.31
N LEU A 6 6.40 -5.80 -7.60
CA LEU A 6 6.53 -6.86 -6.59
C LEU A 6 5.45 -7.89 -6.82
N THR A 7 5.82 -9.16 -6.68
CA THR A 7 4.88 -10.28 -6.76
C THR A 7 4.96 -11.09 -5.46
N THR A 8 3.79 -11.32 -4.85
CA THR A 8 3.67 -12.06 -3.59
C THR A 8 2.67 -13.19 -3.75
N THR A 9 3.09 -14.42 -3.49
CA THR A 9 2.19 -15.58 -3.48
C THR A 9 1.65 -15.79 -2.07
N ILE A 10 0.32 -15.83 -1.95
CA ILE A 10 -0.38 -15.92 -0.67
C ILE A 10 -1.29 -17.15 -0.69
N HIS A 11 -1.14 -18.02 0.29
CA HIS A 11 -1.98 -19.21 0.46
C HIS A 11 -3.28 -18.84 1.19
N ALA A 12 -4.13 -18.09 0.50
CA ALA A 12 -5.43 -17.65 0.98
C ALA A 12 -6.36 -17.32 -0.20
N PRO A 13 -7.69 -17.32 0.01
CA PRO A 13 -8.65 -16.92 -1.04
C PRO A 13 -8.43 -15.49 -1.52
N ILE A 14 -8.71 -15.25 -2.80
CA ILE A 14 -8.49 -13.95 -3.44
C ILE A 14 -9.26 -12.80 -2.76
N GLU A 15 -10.49 -13.05 -2.33
CA GLU A 15 -11.31 -12.03 -1.63
C GLU A 15 -10.66 -11.58 -0.32
N ARG A 16 -10.09 -12.52 0.42
CA ARG A 16 -9.36 -12.21 1.67
C ARG A 16 -8.11 -11.38 1.39
N CYS A 17 -7.32 -11.77 0.40
CA CYS A 17 -6.12 -11.03 0.01
C CYS A 17 -6.46 -9.61 -0.43
N PHE A 18 -7.47 -9.46 -1.26
CA PHE A 18 -7.95 -8.18 -1.75
C PHE A 18 -8.41 -7.26 -0.59
N ASP A 19 -9.26 -7.77 0.28
CA ASP A 19 -9.79 -6.98 1.39
C ASP A 19 -8.72 -6.62 2.42
N LEU A 20 -7.77 -7.50 2.70
CA LEU A 20 -6.63 -7.18 3.57
C LEU A 20 -5.74 -6.11 2.97
N ALA A 21 -5.51 -6.13 1.66
CA ALA A 21 -4.68 -5.14 0.99
C ALA A 21 -5.27 -3.72 1.03
N ARG A 22 -6.60 -3.59 1.09
CA ARG A 22 -7.30 -2.29 1.21
C ARG A 22 -7.72 -1.95 2.65
N SER A 23 -7.28 -2.71 3.63
CA SER A 23 -7.55 -2.43 5.04
C SER A 23 -6.66 -1.30 5.55
N ILE A 24 -7.29 -0.22 6.01
CA ILE A 24 -6.59 0.91 6.63
C ILE A 24 -5.89 0.48 7.92
N ASP A 25 -6.55 -0.36 8.72
CA ASP A 25 -5.98 -0.87 9.97
C ASP A 25 -4.73 -1.72 9.72
N LEU A 26 -4.78 -2.62 8.73
CA LEU A 26 -3.63 -3.47 8.39
C LEU A 26 -2.49 -2.66 7.76
N HIS A 27 -2.81 -1.67 6.93
CA HIS A 27 -1.79 -0.78 6.37
C HIS A 27 -1.00 -0.08 7.48
N ARG A 28 -1.71 0.48 8.46
CA ARG A 28 -1.08 1.12 9.62
C ARG A 28 -0.16 0.17 10.38
N ILE A 29 -0.61 -1.06 10.63
CA ILE A 29 0.19 -2.10 11.31
C ILE A 29 1.44 -2.42 10.49
N SER A 30 1.31 -2.56 9.18
CA SER A 30 2.41 -2.91 8.29
C SER A 30 3.47 -1.82 8.17
N MET A 31 3.11 -0.58 8.44
CA MET A 31 3.99 0.59 8.39
C MET A 31 4.42 1.10 9.77
N GLY A 32 4.34 0.26 10.79
CA GLY A 32 4.63 0.64 12.19
C GLY A 32 6.01 1.25 12.43
N GLY A 33 7.01 0.92 11.62
CA GLY A 33 8.36 1.51 11.72
C GLY A 33 8.45 2.98 11.31
N THR A 34 7.44 3.52 10.61
CA THR A 34 7.37 4.93 10.19
C THR A 34 6.43 5.76 11.05
N GLY A 35 5.74 5.14 12.02
CA GLY A 35 4.72 5.80 12.83
C GLY A 35 3.52 6.27 12.00
N GLU A 36 3.20 5.59 10.91
CA GLU A 36 2.16 5.99 9.97
C GLU A 36 0.77 5.93 10.62
N GLU A 37 0.05 7.04 10.53
CA GLU A 37 -1.30 7.21 11.06
C GLU A 37 -2.25 7.73 9.98
N ALA A 38 -3.46 7.17 9.93
CA ALA A 38 -4.55 7.72 9.13
C ALA A 38 -5.22 8.85 9.93
N ILE A 39 -5.08 10.10 9.45
CA ILE A 39 -5.52 11.30 10.19
C ILE A 39 -6.76 11.96 9.60
N ALA A 40 -7.17 11.62 8.40
CA ALA A 40 -8.36 12.16 7.75
C ALA A 40 -8.90 11.19 6.68
N GLY A 41 -10.14 11.39 6.27
CA GLY A 41 -10.83 10.51 5.33
C GLY A 41 -11.24 9.21 5.99
N VAL A 42 -11.04 8.07 5.32
CA VAL A 42 -11.28 6.74 5.89
C VAL A 42 -10.11 6.38 6.80
N THR A 43 -10.33 6.44 8.11
CA THR A 43 -9.26 6.26 9.12
C THR A 43 -9.24 4.86 9.75
N SER A 44 -10.20 4.01 9.41
CA SER A 44 -10.27 2.61 9.86
C SER A 44 -11.14 1.79 8.91
N GLY A 45 -11.03 0.46 8.99
CA GLY A 45 -11.81 -0.44 8.17
C GLY A 45 -11.31 -0.55 6.74
N LEU A 46 -12.22 -0.86 5.83
CA LEU A 46 -11.91 -1.09 4.41
C LEU A 46 -12.23 0.16 3.58
N ILE A 47 -11.24 0.67 2.87
CA ILE A 47 -11.43 1.78 1.94
C ILE A 47 -12.00 1.28 0.60
N GLY A 48 -12.92 2.03 0.01
CA GLY A 48 -13.58 1.70 -1.25
C GLY A 48 -13.41 2.74 -2.34
N VAL A 49 -14.03 2.49 -3.50
CA VAL A 49 -13.93 3.37 -4.66
C VAL A 49 -14.36 4.80 -4.36
N GLY A 50 -13.57 5.77 -4.81
CA GLY A 50 -13.83 7.19 -4.62
C GLY A 50 -13.49 7.73 -3.23
N GLU A 51 -13.19 6.87 -2.29
CA GLU A 51 -12.82 7.27 -0.93
C GLU A 51 -11.35 7.68 -0.83
N GLN A 52 -11.06 8.50 0.17
CA GLN A 52 -9.73 9.06 0.41
C GLN A 52 -9.25 8.73 1.81
N VAL A 53 -7.93 8.70 1.97
CA VAL A 53 -7.26 8.64 3.26
C VAL A 53 -6.08 9.60 3.26
N THR A 54 -5.90 10.31 4.35
CA THR A 54 -4.69 11.13 4.58
C THR A 54 -3.83 10.44 5.62
N TRP A 55 -2.61 10.13 5.22
CA TRP A 55 -1.58 9.53 6.04
C TRP A 55 -0.62 10.60 6.56
N ARG A 56 -0.18 10.43 7.80
CA ARG A 56 0.95 11.15 8.37
C ARG A 56 2.00 10.14 8.79
N ALA A 57 3.21 10.31 8.31
CA ALA A 57 4.32 9.40 8.60
C ALA A 57 5.62 10.19 8.74
N THR A 58 6.60 9.61 9.44
CA THR A 58 7.94 10.17 9.56
C THR A 58 8.93 9.29 8.81
N HIS A 59 9.57 9.88 7.80
CA HIS A 59 10.62 9.25 7.02
C HIS A 59 11.91 10.04 7.19
N TYR A 60 12.98 9.39 7.65
CA TYR A 60 14.28 10.02 7.89
C TYR A 60 14.22 11.31 8.74
N GLY A 61 13.41 11.28 9.82
CA GLY A 61 13.21 12.39 10.73
C GLY A 61 12.30 13.50 10.23
N VAL A 62 11.76 13.39 9.01
CA VAL A 62 10.85 14.38 8.42
C VAL A 62 9.42 13.86 8.43
N THR A 63 8.53 14.57 9.11
CA THR A 63 7.10 14.26 9.12
C THR A 63 6.45 14.74 7.84
N GLN A 64 5.76 13.85 7.17
CA GLN A 64 5.10 14.10 5.87
C GLN A 64 3.63 13.69 5.92
N ARG A 65 2.83 14.31 5.06
CA ARG A 65 1.43 13.97 4.83
C ARG A 65 1.22 13.57 3.39
N LEU A 66 0.41 12.54 3.21
CA LEU A 66 0.05 12.01 1.90
C LEU A 66 -1.45 11.72 1.88
N THR A 67 -2.17 12.31 0.94
CA THR A 67 -3.58 11.98 0.70
C THR A 67 -3.68 11.14 -0.56
N SER A 68 -4.24 9.95 -0.42
CA SER A 68 -4.51 9.01 -1.51
C SER A 68 -6.00 8.82 -1.71
N LYS A 69 -6.40 8.53 -2.93
CA LYS A 69 -7.77 8.22 -3.33
C LYS A 69 -7.81 6.91 -4.09
N ILE A 70 -8.82 6.08 -3.83
CA ILE A 70 -9.09 4.90 -4.63
C ILE A 70 -9.79 5.34 -5.93
N THR A 71 -9.07 5.25 -7.04
CA THR A 71 -9.52 5.73 -8.35
C THR A 71 -10.06 4.64 -9.26
N GLN A 72 -9.64 3.39 -9.04
CA GLN A 72 -10.14 2.21 -9.76
C GLN A 72 -10.42 1.09 -8.76
N PHE A 73 -11.48 0.31 -9.02
CA PHE A 73 -11.90 -0.72 -8.09
C PHE A 73 -12.70 -1.80 -8.82
N ASP A 74 -12.13 -2.98 -8.92
CA ASP A 74 -12.75 -4.19 -9.51
C ASP A 74 -12.49 -5.37 -8.56
N ARG A 75 -13.34 -5.50 -7.53
CA ARG A 75 -13.20 -6.56 -6.53
C ARG A 75 -13.54 -7.93 -7.10
N PRO A 76 -12.73 -8.98 -6.91
CA PRO A 76 -11.52 -9.05 -6.08
C PRO A 76 -10.21 -9.00 -6.88
N LYS A 77 -10.21 -8.42 -8.07
CA LYS A 77 -9.11 -8.53 -9.04
C LYS A 77 -8.13 -7.36 -9.04
N HIS A 78 -8.63 -6.15 -8.81
CA HIS A 78 -7.80 -4.95 -8.95
C HIS A 78 -8.36 -3.77 -8.17
N PHE A 79 -7.48 -2.98 -7.59
CA PHE A 79 -7.77 -1.60 -7.22
C PHE A 79 -6.52 -0.74 -7.39
N ARG A 80 -6.75 0.56 -7.53
CA ARG A 80 -5.69 1.56 -7.67
C ARG A 80 -5.89 2.65 -6.65
N ASP A 81 -4.83 2.99 -5.94
CA ASP A 81 -4.76 4.22 -5.18
C ASP A 81 -3.80 5.21 -5.85
N GLU A 82 -4.18 6.48 -5.84
CA GLU A 82 -3.40 7.56 -6.41
C GLU A 82 -3.26 8.70 -5.41
N MET A 83 -2.06 9.25 -5.35
CA MET A 83 -1.82 10.46 -4.56
C MET A 83 -2.56 11.64 -5.18
N ILE A 84 -3.35 12.34 -4.37
CA ILE A 84 -3.98 13.60 -4.76
C ILE A 84 -3.32 14.82 -4.08
N LYS A 85 -2.61 14.60 -2.99
CA LYS A 85 -1.83 15.63 -2.29
C LYS A 85 -0.67 14.97 -1.52
N GLY A 86 0.54 15.50 -1.67
CA GLY A 86 1.72 14.98 -0.98
C GLY A 86 3.01 15.61 -1.46
N THR A 87 4.13 15.06 -0.99
CA THR A 87 5.48 15.56 -1.29
C THR A 87 5.97 15.18 -2.68
N PHE A 88 5.48 14.05 -3.21
CA PHE A 88 5.81 13.61 -4.57
C PHE A 88 5.05 14.44 -5.61
N LYS A 89 5.49 14.40 -6.85
CA LYS A 89 4.71 14.92 -7.96
C LYS A 89 3.58 13.97 -8.33
N MET A 90 3.83 12.67 -8.25
CA MET A 90 2.86 11.64 -8.58
C MET A 90 3.19 10.36 -7.82
N ILE A 91 2.16 9.69 -7.33
CA ILE A 91 2.19 8.29 -6.89
C ILE A 91 0.95 7.61 -7.44
N GLN A 92 1.16 6.46 -8.06
CA GLN A 92 0.10 5.60 -8.56
C GLN A 92 0.45 4.16 -8.21
N HIS A 93 -0.42 3.50 -7.47
CA HIS A 93 -0.22 2.15 -6.99
C HIS A 93 -1.35 1.24 -7.45
N ASP A 94 -1.05 0.33 -8.35
CA ASP A 94 -1.97 -0.73 -8.77
C ASP A 94 -1.74 -1.98 -7.96
N HIS A 95 -2.82 -2.55 -7.46
CA HIS A 95 -2.84 -3.82 -6.75
C HIS A 95 -3.64 -4.83 -7.58
N TRP A 96 -2.95 -5.83 -8.13
CA TRP A 96 -3.54 -6.88 -8.93
C TRP A 96 -3.59 -8.19 -8.16
N PHE A 97 -4.67 -8.92 -8.31
CA PHE A 97 -4.89 -10.20 -7.64
C PHE A 97 -5.37 -11.24 -8.63
N GLU A 98 -4.75 -12.40 -8.61
CA GLU A 98 -5.11 -13.52 -9.46
C GLU A 98 -5.17 -14.81 -8.63
N SER A 99 -6.29 -15.53 -8.73
CA SER A 99 -6.43 -16.84 -8.11
C SER A 99 -5.82 -17.89 -9.05
N THR A 100 -4.79 -18.58 -8.59
CA THR A 100 -4.09 -19.61 -9.40
C THR A 100 -4.63 -21.01 -9.14
N THR A 101 -4.99 -21.29 -7.88
CA THR A 101 -5.64 -22.53 -7.45
C THR A 101 -6.57 -22.18 -6.29
N HIS A 102 -7.36 -23.17 -5.83
CA HIS A 102 -8.18 -22.98 -4.63
C HIS A 102 -7.30 -22.55 -3.45
N ASN A 103 -7.67 -21.45 -2.80
CA ASN A 103 -6.96 -20.86 -1.66
C ASN A 103 -5.51 -20.44 -1.95
N LYS A 104 -5.19 -20.10 -3.21
CA LYS A 104 -3.87 -19.55 -3.55
C LYS A 104 -4.02 -18.35 -4.48
N THR A 105 -3.45 -17.24 -4.07
CA THR A 105 -3.54 -15.95 -4.76
C THR A 105 -2.15 -15.42 -5.07
N VAL A 106 -1.96 -14.91 -6.28
CA VAL A 106 -0.79 -14.11 -6.65
C VAL A 106 -1.19 -12.64 -6.60
N MET A 107 -0.55 -11.88 -5.72
CA MET A 107 -0.71 -10.44 -5.60
C MET A 107 0.48 -9.76 -6.29
N THR A 108 0.19 -8.87 -7.24
CA THR A 108 1.21 -8.11 -7.96
C THR A 108 0.97 -6.62 -7.74
N ASP A 109 2.00 -5.93 -7.27
CA ASP A 109 2.00 -4.49 -7.07
C ASP A 109 2.76 -3.81 -8.20
N HIS A 110 2.16 -2.77 -8.78
CA HIS A 110 2.83 -1.84 -9.68
C HIS A 110 2.80 -0.45 -9.05
N PHE A 111 3.92 -0.06 -8.50
CA PHE A 111 4.06 1.23 -7.81
C PHE A 111 4.88 2.19 -8.68
N ARG A 112 4.22 3.22 -9.21
CA ARG A 112 4.84 4.28 -10.00
C ARG A 112 4.92 5.55 -9.18
N PHE A 113 6.04 6.25 -9.29
CA PHE A 113 6.20 7.52 -8.60
C PHE A 113 7.07 8.50 -9.39
N GLU A 114 6.83 9.78 -9.16
CA GLU A 114 7.65 10.86 -9.68
C GLU A 114 7.98 11.83 -8.55
N THR A 115 9.27 12.14 -8.41
CA THR A 115 9.77 13.06 -7.37
C THR A 115 9.95 14.46 -7.95
N PRO A 116 9.70 15.53 -7.16
CA PRO A 116 10.13 16.86 -7.53
C PRO A 116 11.66 16.94 -7.52
N GLY A 117 12.23 17.75 -8.43
CA GLY A 117 13.69 17.83 -8.63
C GLY A 117 14.48 18.23 -7.40
N TRP A 118 13.88 19.02 -6.48
CA TRP A 118 14.55 19.44 -5.26
C TRP A 118 14.78 18.30 -4.24
N ILE A 119 13.99 17.22 -4.28
CA ILE A 119 14.21 16.05 -3.43
C ILE A 119 15.45 15.29 -3.86
N LEU A 120 15.73 15.25 -5.16
CA LEU A 120 16.86 14.49 -5.74
C LEU A 120 18.23 15.12 -5.52
N GLY A 121 18.29 16.36 -4.96
CA GLY A 121 19.53 17.11 -4.84
C GLY A 121 20.20 17.09 -3.47
N THR A 122 19.57 16.54 -2.43
CA THR A 122 20.05 16.76 -1.04
C THR A 122 20.62 15.53 -0.35
N LEU A 123 19.94 14.43 -0.20
CA LEU A 123 20.42 13.26 0.56
C LEU A 123 20.08 11.94 -0.11
N PHE A 124 19.18 11.95 -1.07
CA PHE A 124 18.75 10.77 -1.79
C PHE A 124 18.96 10.91 -3.27
N ASN A 125 19.77 10.04 -3.84
CA ASN A 125 19.64 9.82 -5.26
C ASN A 125 18.41 8.93 -5.52
N LYS A 126 17.95 8.95 -6.76
CA LYS A 126 16.79 8.17 -7.22
C LYS A 126 16.87 6.69 -6.83
N LEU A 127 18.06 6.11 -6.90
CA LEU A 127 18.29 4.70 -6.59
C LEU A 127 18.08 4.38 -5.10
N MET A 128 18.53 5.25 -4.19
CA MET A 128 18.33 5.08 -2.75
C MET A 128 16.86 5.18 -2.38
N LEU A 129 16.14 6.14 -2.96
CA LEU A 129 14.71 6.30 -2.73
C LEU A 129 13.92 5.09 -3.25
N GLU A 130 14.22 4.59 -4.43
CA GLU A 130 13.60 3.41 -4.99
C GLU A 130 13.83 2.16 -4.11
N LYS A 131 15.05 1.95 -3.64
CA LYS A 131 15.37 0.86 -2.70
C LYS A 131 14.60 0.99 -1.39
N TYR A 132 14.48 2.19 -0.86
CA TYR A 132 13.74 2.46 0.37
C TYR A 132 12.24 2.15 0.19
N LEU A 133 11.62 2.66 -0.86
CA LEU A 133 10.21 2.42 -1.16
C LEU A 133 9.95 0.93 -1.40
N ARG A 134 10.84 0.25 -2.11
CA ARG A 134 10.74 -1.20 -2.34
C ARG A 134 10.74 -1.97 -1.02
N ARG A 135 11.60 -1.62 -0.07
CA ARG A 135 11.64 -2.25 1.25
C ARG A 135 10.34 -2.04 2.03
N LEU A 136 9.76 -0.85 1.96
CA LEU A 136 8.47 -0.56 2.62
C LEU A 136 7.35 -1.41 2.02
N LEU A 137 7.27 -1.49 0.70
CA LEU A 137 6.27 -2.28 0.00
C LEU A 137 6.43 -3.78 0.27
N ASP A 138 7.67 -4.26 0.27
CA ASP A 138 7.97 -5.66 0.55
C ASP A 138 7.59 -6.05 1.98
N LYS A 139 7.92 -5.20 2.95
CA LYS A 139 7.51 -5.38 4.35
C LYS A 139 5.98 -5.42 4.48
N ARG A 140 5.29 -4.49 3.82
CA ARG A 140 3.82 -4.47 3.78
C ARG A 140 3.26 -5.79 3.23
N ASN A 141 3.77 -6.22 2.10
CA ASN A 141 3.29 -7.44 1.44
C ASN A 141 3.55 -8.69 2.28
N ASN A 142 4.67 -8.78 2.96
CA ASN A 142 4.97 -9.88 3.86
C ASN A 142 4.02 -9.93 5.06
N ILE A 143 3.59 -8.78 5.57
CA ILE A 143 2.62 -8.71 6.66
C ILE A 143 1.22 -9.08 6.17
N ILE A 144 0.80 -8.61 4.99
CA ILE A 144 -0.47 -9.03 4.38
C ILE A 144 -0.48 -10.56 4.21
N LYS A 145 0.59 -11.14 3.68
CA LYS A 145 0.74 -12.58 3.52
C LYS A 145 0.60 -13.32 4.86
N LYS A 146 1.33 -12.90 5.87
CA LYS A 146 1.31 -13.51 7.21
C LYS A 146 -0.09 -13.46 7.82
N VAL A 147 -0.77 -12.33 7.73
CA VAL A 147 -2.12 -12.14 8.26
C VAL A 147 -3.13 -12.99 7.48
N ALA A 148 -3.04 -12.98 6.15
CA ALA A 148 -3.95 -13.73 5.28
C ALA A 148 -3.86 -15.24 5.50
N GLU A 149 -2.65 -15.76 5.67
CA GLU A 149 -2.39 -17.19 5.87
C GLU A 149 -2.61 -17.67 7.31
N GLY A 150 -2.65 -16.75 8.28
CA GLY A 150 -2.85 -17.04 9.70
C GLY A 150 -4.31 -16.94 10.13
N GLN A 151 -4.54 -16.51 11.38
CA GLN A 151 -5.87 -16.35 11.96
C GLN A 151 -6.26 -14.88 12.19
N ASP A 152 -5.31 -13.96 12.16
CA ASP A 152 -5.50 -12.55 12.51
C ASP A 152 -6.40 -11.80 11.52
N TRP A 153 -6.53 -12.30 10.28
CA TRP A 153 -7.44 -11.71 9.29
C TRP A 153 -8.89 -11.66 9.78
N LYS A 154 -9.29 -12.58 10.65
CA LYS A 154 -10.66 -12.64 11.19
C LYS A 154 -10.99 -11.39 12.00
N SER A 155 -10.06 -10.93 12.84
CA SER A 155 -10.27 -9.71 13.63
C SER A 155 -10.20 -8.44 12.78
N ILE A 156 -9.36 -8.43 11.75
CA ILE A 156 -9.18 -7.26 10.87
C ILE A 156 -10.39 -7.07 9.94
N LEU A 157 -10.91 -8.15 9.36
CA LEU A 157 -12.02 -8.09 8.39
C LEU A 157 -13.42 -8.11 9.00
N LYS A 158 -13.54 -8.27 10.34
CA LYS A 158 -14.83 -8.25 11.04
C LYS A 158 -15.37 -6.85 11.37
N LYS A 159 -14.60 -5.82 11.11
CA LYS A 159 -14.97 -4.44 11.43
C LYS A 159 -15.82 -3.81 10.33
#